data_058234ba32e0b741a145e4e32d7d4049
#
_entry.id   058234ba32e0b741a145e4e32d7d4049
#
_cell.length_a   1.000
_cell.length_b   1.000
_cell.length_c   1.000
_cell.angle_alpha   90.00
_cell.angle_beta   90.00
_cell.angle_gamma   90.00
#
_symmetry.space_group_name_H-M   'P 1'
#
loop_
_entity.id
_entity.type
_entity.pdbx_description
1 polymer ?
#
loop_
_entity_poly.entity_id
_entity_poly.type
_entity_poly.pdbx_seq_one_letter_code
_entity_poly.pdbx_strand_id
1 'polypeptide(L)'
;ADLLPKQKILMKPIKKSKKTGAKSNMTKVAKKIAKDLLDIEAVFLNPNEPFTWASGIKSPIYCDNRITMSYPAVRKEIAEGLAAKIKETFPEVEVIAGTATAGIPHAAWVADILGLPMVYIRSKAKDHGKGNQIEGRISEGQKMVVIEDLISTGGSVLEAAEAAEREGATVLGVAAIFTYELPKGTANFADKQMTLLTLTNYSTLIDAALEANYIEEKDVTLLQEWKKDPENWGK
;
A
#
# COMPACT_ATOMS: atom_id res chain seq x y z
N ALA A 1 -44.78 35.77 43.05
CA ALA A 1 -44.49 34.69 42.08
C ALA A 1 -43.59 35.25 41.01
N ASP A 2 -42.29 35.18 41.22
CA ASP A 2 -41.27 35.72 40.31
C ASP A 2 -40.82 34.67 39.34
N LEU A 3 -40.94 35.01 38.05
CA LEU A 3 -40.46 34.20 36.92
C LEU A 3 -39.00 34.52 36.68
N LEU A 4 -38.12 33.51 36.85
CA LEU A 4 -36.72 33.56 36.49
C LEU A 4 -36.54 33.49 34.95
N PRO A 5 -35.62 34.25 34.34
CA PRO A 5 -35.42 34.27 32.89
C PRO A 5 -34.67 33.02 32.42
N LYS A 6 -35.16 32.40 31.34
CA LYS A 6 -34.53 31.29 30.63
C LYS A 6 -33.21 31.75 30.02
N GLN A 7 -32.08 31.25 30.51
CA GLN A 7 -30.79 31.42 29.85
C GLN A 7 -30.77 30.61 28.56
N LYS A 8 -30.61 31.31 27.42
CA LYS A 8 -30.28 30.74 26.12
C LYS A 8 -28.85 30.22 26.16
N ILE A 9 -28.67 28.88 26.17
CA ILE A 9 -27.36 28.24 25.94
C ILE A 9 -27.01 28.44 24.47
N LEU A 10 -26.06 29.35 24.19
CA LEU A 10 -25.44 29.48 22.89
C LEU A 10 -24.51 28.28 22.64
N MET A 11 -24.96 27.30 21.90
CA MET A 11 -24.08 26.26 21.37
C MET A 11 -23.13 26.90 20.37
N LYS A 12 -21.81 26.92 20.69
CA LYS A 12 -20.77 27.28 19.76
C LYS A 12 -20.64 26.15 18.70
N PRO A 13 -20.53 26.49 17.40
CA PRO A 13 -20.40 25.48 16.36
C PRO A 13 -19.10 24.71 16.53
N ILE A 14 -19.19 23.36 16.52
CA ILE A 14 -18.08 22.44 16.55
C ILE A 14 -17.23 22.66 15.30
N LYS A 15 -15.96 23.01 15.46
CA LYS A 15 -15.00 23.22 14.37
C LYS A 15 -14.81 21.92 13.56
N LYS A 16 -15.44 21.83 12.38
CA LYS A 16 -15.17 20.81 11.35
C LYS A 16 -13.92 21.18 10.53
N SER A 17 -12.72 21.22 11.08
CA SER A 17 -11.57 21.68 10.29
C SER A 17 -10.33 20.78 10.25
N LYS A 18 -10.31 19.63 10.93
CA LYS A 18 -9.13 18.74 10.88
C LYS A 18 -9.18 17.61 9.83
N LYS A 19 -10.37 17.17 9.42
CA LYS A 19 -10.50 16.04 8.45
C LYS A 19 -10.27 16.42 6.99
N THR A 20 -10.52 17.66 6.58
CA THR A 20 -10.33 18.12 5.20
C THR A 20 -8.87 18.37 4.85
N GLY A 21 -8.06 18.89 5.77
CA GLY A 21 -6.65 19.12 5.57
C GLY A 21 -5.83 17.83 5.45
N ALA A 22 -6.12 16.83 6.26
CA ALA A 22 -5.45 15.53 6.22
C ALA A 22 -5.71 14.77 4.90
N LYS A 23 -6.96 14.72 4.43
CA LYS A 23 -7.31 14.12 3.12
C LYS A 23 -6.61 14.82 1.96
N SER A 24 -6.53 16.14 1.95
CA SER A 24 -5.84 16.92 0.91
C SER A 24 -4.33 16.61 0.89
N ASN A 25 -3.72 16.45 2.06
CA ASN A 25 -2.29 16.13 2.16
C ASN A 25 -1.99 14.69 1.71
N MET A 26 -2.82 13.72 2.08
CA MET A 26 -2.70 12.32 1.63
C MET A 26 -2.81 12.20 0.11
N THR A 27 -3.72 12.95 -0.52
CA THR A 27 -3.87 12.98 -1.98
C THR A 27 -2.62 13.55 -2.66
N LYS A 28 -2.01 14.59 -2.08
CA LYS A 28 -0.76 15.18 -2.60
C LYS A 28 0.41 14.20 -2.53
N VAL A 29 0.56 13.47 -1.42
CA VAL A 29 1.60 12.44 -1.27
C VAL A 29 1.40 11.32 -2.27
N ALA A 30 0.17 10.81 -2.44
CA ALA A 30 -0.15 9.76 -3.39
C ALA A 30 0.20 10.17 -4.83
N LYS A 31 -0.15 11.39 -5.25
CA LYS A 31 0.19 11.92 -6.58
C LYS A 31 1.69 12.09 -6.77
N LYS A 32 2.40 12.58 -5.76
CA LYS A 32 3.85 12.73 -5.81
C LYS A 32 4.55 11.39 -5.98
N ILE A 33 4.21 10.40 -5.18
CA ILE A 33 4.79 9.05 -5.30
C ILE A 33 4.47 8.45 -6.68
N ALA A 34 3.24 8.60 -7.18
CA ALA A 34 2.87 8.14 -8.51
C ALA A 34 3.75 8.78 -9.60
N LYS A 35 3.96 10.09 -9.53
CA LYS A 35 4.83 10.79 -10.46
C LYS A 35 6.29 10.34 -10.34
N ASP A 36 6.81 10.18 -9.13
CA ASP A 36 8.17 9.69 -8.90
C ASP A 36 8.38 8.30 -9.52
N LEU A 37 7.40 7.38 -9.39
CA LEU A 37 7.48 6.06 -10.01
C LEU A 37 7.53 6.12 -11.55
N LEU A 38 6.81 7.06 -12.16
CA LEU A 38 6.89 7.30 -13.61
C LEU A 38 8.23 7.91 -14.00
N ASP A 39 8.69 8.93 -13.28
CA ASP A 39 9.92 9.68 -13.59
C ASP A 39 11.19 8.81 -13.51
N ILE A 40 11.23 7.85 -12.58
CA ILE A 40 12.36 6.91 -12.43
C ILE A 40 12.19 5.64 -13.27
N GLU A 41 11.16 5.58 -14.08
CA GLU A 41 10.85 4.41 -14.93
C GLU A 41 10.61 3.11 -14.11
N ALA A 42 10.13 3.22 -12.88
CA ALA A 42 9.62 2.08 -12.12
C ALA A 42 8.26 1.61 -12.65
N VAL A 43 7.51 2.51 -13.25
CA VAL A 43 6.22 2.23 -13.89
C VAL A 43 6.24 2.71 -15.34
N PHE A 44 5.78 1.84 -16.25
CA PHE A 44 5.54 2.14 -17.64
C PHE A 44 4.06 1.96 -17.98
N LEU A 45 3.51 2.92 -18.73
CA LEU A 45 2.17 2.85 -19.29
C LEU A 45 2.28 2.78 -20.82
N ASN A 46 1.71 1.73 -21.42
CA ASN A 46 1.65 1.56 -22.87
C ASN A 46 0.30 0.95 -23.28
N PRO A 47 -0.77 1.77 -23.33
CA PRO A 47 -2.11 1.28 -23.64
C PRO A 47 -2.26 0.79 -25.09
N ASN A 48 -1.45 1.29 -26.01
CA ASN A 48 -1.53 0.95 -27.43
C ASN A 48 -0.72 -0.30 -27.80
N GLU A 49 0.36 -0.58 -27.06
CA GLU A 49 1.22 -1.75 -27.22
C GLU A 49 1.40 -2.44 -25.85
N PRO A 50 0.39 -3.20 -25.39
CA PRO A 50 0.38 -3.73 -24.05
C PRO A 50 1.49 -4.75 -23.78
N PHE A 51 1.97 -4.79 -22.55
CA PHE A 51 2.87 -5.82 -22.03
C PHE A 51 2.12 -7.15 -21.90
N THR A 52 2.86 -8.25 -21.93
CA THR A 52 2.33 -9.57 -21.55
C THR A 52 3.00 -10.00 -20.26
N TRP A 53 2.23 -10.15 -19.18
CA TRP A 53 2.73 -10.62 -17.91
C TRP A 53 3.09 -12.12 -17.98
N ALA A 54 3.88 -12.59 -17.02
CA ALA A 54 4.23 -14.02 -16.93
C ALA A 54 3.01 -14.96 -16.83
N SER A 55 1.88 -14.45 -16.33
CA SER A 55 0.58 -15.14 -16.30
C SER A 55 -0.11 -15.25 -17.67
N GLY A 56 0.42 -14.58 -18.71
CA GLY A 56 -0.21 -14.47 -20.02
C GLY A 56 -1.22 -13.34 -20.14
N ILE A 57 -1.50 -12.61 -19.08
CA ILE A 57 -2.43 -11.46 -19.09
C ILE A 57 -1.79 -10.30 -19.86
N LYS A 58 -2.54 -9.73 -20.77
CA LYS A 58 -2.16 -8.46 -21.43
C LYS A 58 -2.42 -7.30 -20.49
N SER A 59 -1.45 -6.40 -20.38
CA SER A 59 -1.52 -5.27 -19.46
C SER A 59 -0.96 -4.00 -20.09
N PRO A 60 -1.66 -2.87 -19.98
CA PRO A 60 -1.14 -1.57 -20.43
C PRO A 60 -0.14 -0.97 -19.44
N ILE A 61 0.12 -1.64 -18.31
CA ILE A 61 1.03 -1.21 -17.25
C ILE A 61 2.04 -2.30 -16.93
N TYR A 62 3.28 -1.89 -16.71
CA TYR A 62 4.33 -2.67 -16.08
C TYR A 62 4.90 -1.90 -14.91
N CYS A 63 5.00 -2.55 -13.75
CA CYS A 63 5.52 -1.95 -12.52
C CYS A 63 6.63 -2.82 -11.94
N ASP A 64 7.79 -2.20 -11.71
CA ASP A 64 8.91 -2.77 -10.97
C ASP A 64 9.37 -1.80 -9.87
N ASN A 65 8.74 -1.88 -8.72
CA ASN A 65 9.06 -1.03 -7.59
C ASN A 65 10.44 -1.27 -6.97
N ARG A 66 11.14 -2.34 -7.35
CA ARG A 66 12.52 -2.60 -6.92
C ARG A 66 13.49 -1.52 -7.43
N ILE A 67 13.16 -0.87 -8.53
CA ILE A 67 13.94 0.25 -9.08
C ILE A 67 14.03 1.40 -8.08
N THR A 68 13.01 1.61 -7.24
CA THR A 68 13.00 2.67 -6.20
C THR A 68 14.17 2.59 -5.25
N MET A 69 14.72 1.39 -5.02
CA MET A 69 15.89 1.20 -4.14
C MET A 69 17.13 1.98 -4.61
N SER A 70 17.27 2.15 -5.92
CA SER A 70 18.41 2.85 -6.53
C SER A 70 18.30 4.38 -6.49
N TYR A 71 17.16 4.92 -6.07
CA TYR A 71 16.88 6.36 -6.01
C TYR A 71 16.70 6.80 -4.55
N PRO A 72 17.77 7.29 -3.89
CA PRO A 72 17.74 7.60 -2.45
C PRO A 72 16.64 8.55 -2.02
N ALA A 73 16.36 9.59 -2.83
CA ALA A 73 15.30 10.55 -2.52
C ALA A 73 13.92 9.90 -2.57
N VAL A 74 13.63 9.10 -3.62
CA VAL A 74 12.34 8.42 -3.81
C VAL A 74 12.13 7.36 -2.71
N ARG A 75 13.12 6.49 -2.46
CA ARG A 75 12.98 5.47 -1.42
C ARG A 75 12.80 6.06 -0.02
N LYS A 76 13.41 7.22 0.26
CA LYS A 76 13.22 7.93 1.52
C LYS A 76 11.78 8.42 1.66
N GLU A 77 11.23 9.06 0.65
CA GLU A 77 9.83 9.52 0.65
C GLU A 77 8.84 8.36 0.80
N ILE A 78 9.12 7.23 0.14
CA ILE A 78 8.32 6.01 0.29
C ILE A 78 8.36 5.53 1.75
N ALA A 79 9.54 5.42 2.34
CA ALA A 79 9.69 4.96 3.72
C ALA A 79 9.01 5.89 4.73
N GLU A 80 9.20 7.20 4.59
CA GLU A 80 8.54 8.21 5.43
C GLU A 80 7.02 8.19 5.28
N GLY A 81 6.52 8.04 4.06
CA GLY A 81 5.09 7.94 3.77
C GLY A 81 4.45 6.69 4.36
N LEU A 82 5.08 5.52 4.21
CA LEU A 82 4.63 4.28 4.81
C LEU A 82 4.64 4.36 6.34
N ALA A 83 5.74 4.84 6.94
CA ALA A 83 5.86 5.00 8.37
C ALA A 83 4.77 5.92 8.95
N ALA A 84 4.50 7.05 8.30
CA ALA A 84 3.44 7.97 8.71
C ALA A 84 2.05 7.34 8.67
N LYS A 85 1.71 6.64 7.58
CA LYS A 85 0.41 5.94 7.46
C LYS A 85 0.25 4.83 8.50
N ILE A 86 1.29 4.05 8.72
CA ILE A 86 1.28 2.96 9.71
C ILE A 86 1.06 3.54 11.11
N LYS A 87 1.81 4.58 11.48
CA LYS A 87 1.68 5.21 12.80
C LYS A 87 0.30 5.83 13.04
N GLU A 88 -0.30 6.40 11.99
CA GLU A 88 -1.65 6.97 12.07
C GLU A 88 -2.74 5.89 12.20
N THR A 89 -2.62 4.80 11.43
CA THR A 89 -3.66 3.76 11.35
C THR A 89 -3.50 2.70 12.44
N PHE A 90 -2.26 2.33 12.75
CA PHE A 90 -1.90 1.28 13.71
C PHE A 90 -0.95 1.82 14.77
N PRO A 91 -1.38 2.77 15.62
CA PRO A 91 -0.51 3.37 16.65
C PRO A 91 0.06 2.35 17.64
N GLU A 92 -0.56 1.17 17.72
CA GLU A 92 -0.16 0.05 18.58
C GLU A 92 0.82 -0.94 17.92
N VAL A 93 1.32 -0.69 16.72
CA VAL A 93 2.26 -1.57 16.03
C VAL A 93 3.54 -1.78 16.85
N GLU A 94 4.01 -3.03 16.93
CA GLU A 94 5.16 -3.43 17.74
C GLU A 94 6.31 -4.02 16.92
N VAL A 95 6.02 -4.48 15.68
CA VAL A 95 7.03 -5.06 14.78
C VAL A 95 6.65 -4.83 13.33
N ILE A 96 7.65 -4.55 12.49
CA ILE A 96 7.50 -4.42 11.05
C ILE A 96 8.05 -5.67 10.37
N ALA A 97 7.27 -6.25 9.46
CA ALA A 97 7.66 -7.43 8.70
C ALA A 97 7.72 -7.13 7.20
N GLY A 98 8.81 -7.48 6.55
CA GLY A 98 8.92 -7.39 5.09
C GLY A 98 8.62 -8.73 4.43
N THR A 99 7.89 -8.72 3.31
CA THR A 99 7.76 -9.92 2.47
C THR A 99 9.01 -10.12 1.63
N ALA A 100 9.54 -11.33 1.64
CA ALA A 100 10.66 -11.67 0.75
C ALA A 100 10.15 -11.69 -0.72
N THR A 101 10.83 -11.01 -1.65
CA THR A 101 12.12 -10.34 -1.47
C THR A 101 11.97 -8.80 -1.45
N ALA A 102 11.05 -8.26 -2.25
CA ALA A 102 10.96 -6.83 -2.52
C ALA A 102 10.46 -5.99 -1.33
N GLY A 103 9.70 -6.59 -0.42
CA GLY A 103 9.23 -5.92 0.78
C GLY A 103 10.31 -5.71 1.85
N ILE A 104 11.39 -6.50 1.83
CA ILE A 104 12.43 -6.48 2.87
C ILE A 104 13.10 -5.11 3.01
N PRO A 105 13.63 -4.49 1.93
CA PRO A 105 14.30 -3.19 2.06
C PRO A 105 13.40 -2.11 2.62
N HIS A 106 12.17 -2.04 2.12
CA HIS A 106 11.19 -1.04 2.58
C HIS A 106 10.79 -1.24 4.04
N ALA A 107 10.63 -2.49 4.48
CA ALA A 107 10.38 -2.82 5.88
C ALA A 107 11.55 -2.38 6.78
N ALA A 108 12.78 -2.55 6.34
CA ALA A 108 13.96 -2.12 7.09
C ALA A 108 13.97 -0.61 7.30
N TRP A 109 13.74 0.18 6.25
CA TRP A 109 13.70 1.65 6.37
C TRP A 109 12.52 2.15 7.19
N VAL A 110 11.34 1.53 7.05
CA VAL A 110 10.16 1.86 7.86
C VAL A 110 10.40 1.55 9.34
N ALA A 111 10.95 0.38 9.64
CA ALA A 111 11.27 -0.02 11.01
C ALA A 111 12.28 0.93 11.65
N ASP A 112 13.30 1.35 10.91
CA ASP A 112 14.30 2.32 11.37
C ASP A 112 13.65 3.67 11.71
N ILE A 113 12.80 4.21 10.83
CA ILE A 113 12.06 5.47 11.08
C ILE A 113 11.16 5.37 12.31
N LEU A 114 10.48 4.25 12.50
CA LEU A 114 9.56 4.04 13.62
C LEU A 114 10.27 3.63 14.92
N GLY A 115 11.56 3.27 14.86
CA GLY A 115 12.31 2.73 16.00
C GLY A 115 11.77 1.39 16.49
N LEU A 116 11.26 0.55 15.57
CA LEU A 116 10.64 -0.74 15.89
C LEU A 116 11.51 -1.93 15.44
N PRO A 117 11.36 -3.09 16.10
CA PRO A 117 11.91 -4.34 15.61
C PRO A 117 11.45 -4.64 14.19
N MET A 118 12.31 -5.33 13.42
CA MET A 118 12.01 -5.79 12.06
C MET A 118 12.28 -7.27 11.93
N VAL A 119 11.40 -7.95 11.19
CA VAL A 119 11.55 -9.33 10.72
C VAL A 119 11.26 -9.38 9.22
N TYR A 120 11.53 -10.50 8.55
CA TYR A 120 10.98 -10.71 7.22
C TYR A 120 10.39 -12.11 7.06
N ILE A 121 9.42 -12.22 6.16
CA ILE A 121 8.65 -13.42 5.91
C ILE A 121 9.08 -14.00 4.58
N ARG A 122 9.58 -15.23 4.58
CA ARG A 122 9.98 -15.96 3.38
C ARG A 122 8.75 -16.43 2.60
N SER A 123 8.91 -16.58 1.29
CA SER A 123 7.85 -17.13 0.43
C SER A 123 7.51 -18.59 0.71
N LYS A 124 8.48 -19.35 1.26
CA LYS A 124 8.32 -20.76 1.65
C LYS A 124 9.01 -21.03 2.98
N ALA A 125 8.48 -22.01 3.71
CA ALA A 125 9.14 -22.55 4.89
C ALA A 125 10.51 -23.14 4.56
N LYS A 126 11.41 -23.23 5.55
CA LYS A 126 12.70 -23.91 5.40
C LYS A 126 12.46 -25.41 5.25
N ASP A 127 13.18 -26.03 4.30
CA ASP A 127 13.13 -27.49 4.10
C ASP A 127 13.75 -28.27 5.28
N HIS A 128 14.59 -27.59 6.08
CA HIS A 128 15.29 -28.15 7.24
C HIS A 128 15.09 -27.30 8.49
N GLY A 129 14.82 -27.94 9.64
CA GLY A 129 14.61 -27.31 10.92
C GLY A 129 13.13 -27.22 11.31
N LYS A 130 12.74 -26.21 12.10
CA LYS A 130 11.37 -26.05 12.61
C LYS A 130 10.34 -25.57 11.55
N GLY A 131 10.72 -25.48 10.28
CA GLY A 131 9.81 -25.05 9.21
C GLY A 131 9.37 -23.60 9.28
N ASN A 132 10.05 -22.75 10.04
CA ASN A 132 9.68 -21.34 10.20
C ASN A 132 9.85 -20.56 8.90
N GLN A 133 8.88 -19.70 8.60
CA GLN A 133 8.92 -18.75 7.48
C GLN A 133 9.45 -17.38 7.89
N ILE A 134 9.46 -17.06 9.19
CA ILE A 134 9.93 -15.77 9.71
C ILE A 134 11.43 -15.83 10.01
N GLU A 135 12.16 -14.87 9.49
CA GLU A 135 13.55 -14.59 9.86
C GLU A 135 13.59 -13.39 10.80
N GLY A 136 14.22 -13.58 11.94
CA GLY A 136 14.22 -12.69 13.09
C GLY A 136 13.47 -13.33 14.25
N ARG A 137 13.08 -12.51 15.22
CA ARG A 137 12.37 -12.97 16.43
C ARG A 137 11.06 -12.22 16.58
N ILE A 138 9.98 -12.94 16.83
CA ILE A 138 8.69 -12.41 17.27
C ILE A 138 8.30 -13.02 18.60
N SER A 139 7.43 -12.33 19.33
CA SER A 139 6.79 -12.82 20.55
C SER A 139 5.33 -13.16 20.27
N GLU A 140 4.78 -14.07 21.07
CA GLU A 140 3.36 -14.43 20.98
C GLU A 140 2.46 -13.21 21.15
N GLY A 141 1.52 -13.03 20.22
CA GLY A 141 0.59 -11.89 20.19
C GLY A 141 1.20 -10.56 19.76
N GLN A 142 2.49 -10.51 19.36
CA GLN A 142 3.14 -9.27 18.95
C GLN A 142 2.45 -8.67 17.72
N LYS A 143 2.09 -7.38 17.83
CA LYS A 143 1.32 -6.66 16.81
C LYS A 143 2.19 -6.26 15.63
N MET A 144 1.88 -6.81 14.47
CA MET A 144 2.69 -6.75 13.26
C MET A 144 1.99 -6.00 12.12
N VAL A 145 2.74 -5.18 11.40
CA VAL A 145 2.36 -4.68 10.07
C VAL A 145 3.29 -5.28 9.03
N VAL A 146 2.71 -5.85 7.97
CA VAL A 146 3.44 -6.47 6.87
C VAL A 146 3.65 -5.47 5.74
N ILE A 147 4.88 -5.34 5.26
CA ILE A 147 5.26 -4.45 4.16
C ILE A 147 5.45 -5.25 2.87
N GLU A 148 4.81 -4.77 1.81
CA GLU A 148 4.97 -5.26 0.44
C GLU A 148 5.31 -4.10 -0.51
N ASP A 149 5.86 -4.36 -1.67
CA ASP A 149 6.13 -3.33 -2.66
C ASP A 149 4.95 -3.07 -3.60
N LEU A 150 4.25 -4.12 -4.01
CA LEU A 150 3.23 -4.08 -5.04
C LEU A 150 2.08 -5.06 -4.73
N ILE A 151 0.86 -4.57 -4.80
CA ILE A 151 -0.35 -5.38 -4.68
C ILE A 151 -1.02 -5.53 -6.05
N SER A 152 -1.03 -6.74 -6.57
CA SER A 152 -1.84 -7.18 -7.70
C SER A 152 -3.15 -7.80 -7.18
N THR A 153 -3.17 -9.11 -6.97
CA THR A 153 -4.29 -9.81 -6.33
C THR A 153 -4.15 -9.93 -4.81
N GLY A 154 -2.97 -9.64 -4.28
CA GLY A 154 -2.66 -9.71 -2.86
C GLY A 154 -2.46 -11.12 -2.30
N GLY A 155 -2.52 -12.16 -3.15
CA GLY A 155 -2.42 -13.55 -2.68
C GLY A 155 -1.16 -13.83 -1.88
N SER A 156 0.02 -13.50 -2.41
CA SER A 156 1.29 -13.80 -1.76
C SER A 156 1.49 -13.08 -0.42
N VAL A 157 1.08 -11.81 -0.31
CA VAL A 157 1.21 -11.06 0.94
C VAL A 157 0.21 -11.53 2.00
N LEU A 158 -1.00 -11.95 1.58
CA LEU A 158 -1.99 -12.52 2.49
C LEU A 158 -1.53 -13.88 3.02
N GLU A 159 -0.92 -14.73 2.16
CA GLU A 159 -0.28 -15.98 2.60
C GLU A 159 0.86 -15.73 3.59
N ALA A 160 1.67 -14.70 3.35
CA ALA A 160 2.73 -14.29 4.27
C ALA A 160 2.17 -13.82 5.63
N ALA A 161 1.11 -13.03 5.61
CA ALA A 161 0.41 -12.60 6.83
C ALA A 161 -0.13 -13.80 7.63
N GLU A 162 -0.77 -14.75 6.96
CA GLU A 162 -1.24 -15.99 7.59
C GLU A 162 -0.09 -16.84 8.16
N ALA A 163 1.05 -16.87 7.46
CA ALA A 163 2.24 -17.55 7.98
C ALA A 163 2.74 -16.91 9.28
N ALA A 164 2.76 -15.58 9.34
CA ALA A 164 3.12 -14.84 10.55
C ALA A 164 2.15 -15.12 11.72
N GLU A 165 0.85 -15.17 11.43
CA GLU A 165 -0.18 -15.50 12.43
C GLU A 165 -0.04 -16.94 12.94
N ARG A 166 0.28 -17.90 12.06
CA ARG A 166 0.57 -19.28 12.49
C ARG A 166 1.80 -19.40 13.40
N GLU A 167 2.74 -18.46 13.27
CA GLU A 167 3.93 -18.39 14.14
C GLU A 167 3.72 -17.52 15.39
N GLY A 168 2.49 -17.05 15.65
CA GLY A 168 2.08 -16.39 16.87
C GLY A 168 1.96 -14.87 16.80
N ALA A 169 2.19 -14.23 15.65
CA ALA A 169 1.99 -12.79 15.49
C ALA A 169 0.50 -12.42 15.44
N THR A 170 0.18 -11.20 15.80
CA THR A 170 -1.11 -10.57 15.50
C THR A 170 -0.92 -9.57 14.36
N VAL A 171 -1.35 -9.93 13.15
CA VAL A 171 -1.19 -9.06 11.98
C VAL A 171 -2.29 -8.00 11.96
N LEU A 172 -1.91 -6.74 12.12
CA LEU A 172 -2.82 -5.58 12.13
C LEU A 172 -3.26 -5.20 10.70
N GLY A 173 -2.38 -5.36 9.73
CA GLY A 173 -2.63 -5.02 8.35
C GLY A 173 -1.39 -5.13 7.47
N VAL A 174 -1.60 -4.80 6.20
CA VAL A 174 -0.57 -4.74 5.16
C VAL A 174 -0.40 -3.30 4.70
N ALA A 175 0.84 -2.87 4.49
CA ALA A 175 1.16 -1.59 3.90
C ALA A 175 2.04 -1.80 2.66
N ALA A 176 1.69 -1.18 1.53
CA ALA A 176 2.39 -1.31 0.27
C ALA A 176 2.62 0.04 -0.41
N ILE A 177 3.58 0.07 -1.34
CA ILE A 177 3.87 1.27 -2.13
C ILE A 177 2.71 1.53 -3.10
N PHE A 178 2.29 0.50 -3.84
CA PHE A 178 1.38 0.60 -4.95
C PHE A 178 0.38 -0.56 -5.01
N THR A 179 -0.84 -0.27 -5.46
CA THR A 179 -1.83 -1.29 -5.83
C THR A 179 -2.41 -1.00 -7.21
N TYR A 180 -2.64 -2.06 -7.98
CA TYR A 180 -3.39 -1.97 -9.24
C TYR A 180 -4.90 -1.74 -9.03
N GLU A 181 -5.39 -1.82 -7.79
CA GLU A 181 -6.82 -1.72 -7.46
C GLU A 181 -7.69 -2.76 -8.20
N LEU A 182 -7.17 -3.95 -8.45
CA LEU A 182 -7.92 -5.00 -9.14
C LEU A 182 -9.09 -5.50 -8.28
N PRO A 183 -10.26 -5.78 -8.87
CA PRO A 183 -11.41 -6.31 -8.13
C PRO A 183 -11.09 -7.55 -7.31
N LYS A 184 -10.28 -8.47 -7.87
CA LYS A 184 -9.83 -9.69 -7.19
C LYS A 184 -8.98 -9.39 -5.95
N GLY A 185 -8.09 -8.39 -6.04
CA GLY A 185 -7.30 -7.95 -4.88
C GLY A 185 -8.19 -7.38 -3.78
N THR A 186 -9.11 -6.51 -4.12
CA THR A 186 -10.07 -5.94 -3.18
C THR A 186 -10.89 -7.03 -2.49
N ALA A 187 -11.39 -8.02 -3.24
CA ALA A 187 -12.14 -9.14 -2.69
C ALA A 187 -11.29 -10.01 -1.75
N ASN A 188 -10.06 -10.34 -2.13
CA ASN A 188 -9.17 -11.16 -1.31
C ASN A 188 -8.86 -10.52 0.05
N PHE A 189 -8.59 -9.22 0.09
CA PHE A 189 -8.36 -8.49 1.35
C PHE A 189 -9.64 -8.41 2.20
N ALA A 190 -10.80 -8.21 1.58
CA ALA A 190 -12.09 -8.19 2.26
C ALA A 190 -12.44 -9.55 2.87
N ASP A 191 -12.25 -10.64 2.13
CA ASP A 191 -12.52 -12.02 2.58
C ASP A 191 -11.65 -12.40 3.78
N LYS A 192 -10.42 -11.92 3.83
CA LYS A 192 -9.49 -12.11 4.96
C LYS A 192 -9.68 -11.08 6.07
N GLN A 193 -10.57 -10.12 5.91
CA GLN A 193 -10.75 -8.99 6.84
C GLN A 193 -9.43 -8.26 7.14
N MET A 194 -8.52 -8.25 6.16
CA MET A 194 -7.19 -7.65 6.28
C MET A 194 -7.19 -6.21 5.77
N THR A 195 -6.75 -5.29 6.62
CA THR A 195 -6.61 -3.88 6.23
C THR A 195 -5.42 -3.70 5.29
N LEU A 196 -5.64 -3.04 4.17
CA LEU A 196 -4.59 -2.65 3.22
C LEU A 196 -4.40 -1.13 3.22
N LEU A 197 -3.16 -0.69 3.45
CA LEU A 197 -2.72 0.68 3.26
C LEU A 197 -1.82 0.74 2.03
N THR A 198 -1.99 1.74 1.17
CA THR A 198 -1.08 1.98 0.05
C THR A 198 -0.70 3.45 -0.03
N LEU A 199 0.53 3.75 -0.50
CA LEU A 199 0.96 5.12 -0.71
C LEU A 199 0.29 5.73 -1.92
N THR A 200 0.22 4.95 -3.00
CA THR A 200 -0.43 5.35 -4.24
C THR A 200 -1.11 4.15 -4.89
N ASN A 201 -1.79 4.39 -5.98
CA ASN A 201 -2.61 3.39 -6.65
C ASN A 201 -2.73 3.68 -8.15
N TYR A 202 -3.30 2.72 -8.88
CA TYR A 202 -3.48 2.79 -10.33
C TYR A 202 -4.29 4.02 -10.78
N SER A 203 -5.38 4.35 -10.11
CA SER A 203 -6.21 5.50 -10.46
C SER A 203 -5.44 6.81 -10.32
N THR A 204 -4.73 7.00 -9.20
CA THR A 204 -3.88 8.18 -8.97
C THR A 204 -2.71 8.24 -9.96
N LEU A 205 -2.15 7.07 -10.33
CA LEU A 205 -1.07 7.00 -11.32
C LEU A 205 -1.54 7.47 -12.70
N ILE A 206 -2.74 7.08 -13.13
CA ILE A 206 -3.32 7.53 -14.42
C ILE A 206 -3.50 9.06 -14.39
N ASP A 207 -4.04 9.61 -13.32
CA ASP A 207 -4.22 11.05 -13.17
C ASP A 207 -2.86 11.78 -13.23
N ALA A 208 -1.86 11.30 -12.52
CA ALA A 208 -0.51 11.86 -12.52
C ALA A 208 0.16 11.75 -13.90
N ALA A 209 -0.03 10.63 -14.59
CA ALA A 209 0.51 10.40 -15.93
C ALA A 209 -0.10 11.35 -16.96
N LEU A 210 -1.42 11.59 -16.88
CA LEU A 210 -2.12 12.54 -17.74
C LEU A 210 -1.64 13.99 -17.47
N GLU A 211 -1.58 14.40 -16.21
CA GLU A 211 -1.12 15.73 -15.81
C GLU A 211 0.34 16.00 -16.23
N ALA A 212 1.18 14.97 -16.25
CA ALA A 212 2.59 15.05 -16.65
C ALA A 212 2.86 14.74 -18.14
N ASN A 213 1.81 14.54 -18.94
CA ASN A 213 1.87 14.22 -20.38
C ASN A 213 2.60 12.89 -20.72
N TYR A 214 2.58 11.90 -19.82
CA TYR A 214 3.03 10.54 -20.12
C TYR A 214 2.01 9.76 -20.96
N ILE A 215 0.74 10.12 -20.86
CA ILE A 215 -0.39 9.59 -21.65
C ILE A 215 -1.27 10.73 -22.15
N GLU A 216 -2.13 10.41 -23.12
CA GLU A 216 -3.14 11.35 -23.64
C GLU A 216 -4.54 11.03 -23.06
N GLU A 217 -5.45 11.99 -23.14
CA GLU A 217 -6.85 11.83 -22.68
C GLU A 217 -7.54 10.60 -23.30
N LYS A 218 -7.26 10.31 -24.58
CA LYS A 218 -7.79 9.12 -25.27
C LYS A 218 -7.38 7.79 -24.65
N ASP A 219 -6.22 7.76 -23.96
CA ASP A 219 -5.67 6.53 -23.37
C ASP A 219 -6.34 6.18 -22.03
N VAL A 220 -6.91 7.20 -21.36
CA VAL A 220 -7.53 7.03 -20.01
C VAL A 220 -8.63 6.00 -20.03
N THR A 221 -9.49 5.99 -21.04
CA THR A 221 -10.58 5.02 -21.17
C THR A 221 -10.07 3.58 -21.25
N LEU A 222 -9.04 3.34 -22.09
CA LEU A 222 -8.43 2.00 -22.24
C LEU A 222 -7.81 1.51 -20.90
N LEU A 223 -7.13 2.41 -20.20
CA LEU A 223 -6.52 2.11 -18.91
C LEU A 223 -7.57 1.79 -17.83
N GLN A 224 -8.68 2.52 -17.80
CA GLN A 224 -9.79 2.27 -16.88
C GLN A 224 -10.53 0.97 -17.19
N GLU A 225 -10.69 0.62 -18.48
CA GLU A 225 -11.30 -0.64 -18.91
C GLU A 225 -10.47 -1.85 -18.48
N TRP A 226 -9.14 -1.77 -18.65
CA TRP A 226 -8.26 -2.85 -18.20
C TRP A 226 -8.42 -3.15 -16.71
N LYS A 227 -8.48 -2.13 -15.86
CA LYS A 227 -8.63 -2.31 -14.41
C LYS A 227 -9.90 -3.08 -14.03
N LYS A 228 -10.97 -2.93 -14.80
CA LYS A 228 -12.26 -3.60 -14.52
C LYS A 228 -12.20 -5.10 -14.75
N ASP A 229 -11.53 -5.54 -15.83
CA ASP A 229 -11.42 -6.95 -16.21
C ASP A 229 -10.09 -7.25 -16.91
N PRO A 230 -8.98 -7.32 -16.14
CA PRO A 230 -7.65 -7.52 -16.72
C PRO A 230 -7.50 -8.86 -17.46
N GLU A 231 -8.23 -9.90 -17.00
CA GLU A 231 -8.12 -11.25 -17.56
C GLU A 231 -8.72 -11.36 -18.97
N ASN A 232 -9.69 -10.53 -19.30
CA ASN A 232 -10.37 -10.54 -20.61
C ASN A 232 -10.06 -9.34 -21.49
N TRP A 233 -9.32 -8.35 -20.98
CA TRP A 233 -8.96 -7.17 -21.74
C TRP A 233 -8.03 -7.50 -22.91
N GLY A 234 -8.36 -7.01 -24.11
CA GLY A 234 -7.58 -7.23 -25.32
C GLY A 234 -7.66 -8.65 -25.91
N LYS A 235 -8.70 -9.41 -25.56
CA LYS A 235 -9.06 -10.68 -26.21
C LYS A 235 -10.05 -10.46 -27.34
#